data_8db141ae719ccaf6f38f6e97acc73af0
#
_entry.id   8db141ae719ccaf6f38f6e97acc73af0
#
_cell.length_a   1.000
_cell.length_b   1.000
_cell.length_c   1.000
_cell.angle_alpha   90.00
_cell.angle_beta   90.00
_cell.angle_gamma   90.00
#
_symmetry.space_group_name_H-M   'P 1'
#
loop_
_entity.id
_entity.type
_entity.pdbx_description
1 polymer ?
#
loop_
_entity_poly.entity_id
_entity_poly.type
_entity_poly.pdbx_seq_one_letter_code
_entity_poly.pdbx_strand_id
1 'polypeptide(L)'
;MKFKKLFYLFLVLIFLAACKKDESHEIKFSTGEVYKFESLSVEVITDEEKMTTREIFSSEDNEENLGEIISLLGNCKVVDQGYSYASIPDYNSLLINLHNKDEEDTIYMYNSERDRNTNKFHYSFYGKLGGQESPTLLSDDDLISEIKYIVDK
;
A
#
# COMPACT_ATOMS: atom_id res chain seq x y z
N MET A 1 45.16 -23.96 -15.76
CA MET A 1 44.84 -22.52 -15.74
C MET A 1 43.42 -22.16 -16.16
N LYS A 2 42.70 -22.99 -16.89
CA LYS A 2 41.32 -22.72 -17.36
C LYS A 2 40.23 -22.87 -16.27
N PHE A 3 40.40 -23.79 -15.32
CA PHE A 3 39.43 -24.01 -14.22
C PHE A 3 39.31 -22.85 -13.24
N LYS A 4 40.41 -22.15 -12.91
CA LYS A 4 40.36 -20.98 -12.01
C LYS A 4 39.58 -19.81 -12.60
N LYS A 5 39.69 -19.58 -13.92
CA LYS A 5 38.92 -18.49 -14.59
C LYS A 5 37.42 -18.80 -14.64
N LEU A 6 37.05 -20.06 -14.83
CA LEU A 6 35.64 -20.51 -14.83
C LEU A 6 35.03 -20.38 -13.43
N PHE A 7 35.79 -20.68 -12.38
CA PHE A 7 35.35 -20.55 -10.98
C PHE A 7 35.13 -19.08 -10.60
N TYR A 8 36.03 -18.17 -11.03
CA TYR A 8 35.82 -16.72 -10.81
C TYR A 8 34.62 -16.18 -11.57
N LEU A 9 34.38 -16.63 -12.79
CA LEU A 9 33.21 -16.22 -13.58
C LEU A 9 31.92 -16.68 -12.89
N PHE A 10 31.90 -17.89 -12.35
CA PHE A 10 30.75 -18.44 -11.61
C PHE A 10 30.51 -17.70 -10.28
N LEU A 11 31.56 -17.32 -9.59
CA LEU A 11 31.48 -16.50 -8.34
C LEU A 11 30.93 -15.10 -8.64
N VAL A 12 31.37 -14.47 -9.71
CA VAL A 12 30.86 -13.15 -10.16
C VAL A 12 29.40 -13.25 -10.55
N LEU A 13 28.98 -14.31 -11.24
CA LEU A 13 27.57 -14.56 -11.58
C LEU A 13 26.70 -14.78 -10.32
N ILE A 14 27.21 -15.48 -9.30
CA ILE A 14 26.51 -15.63 -8.02
C ILE A 14 26.37 -14.28 -7.30
N PHE A 15 27.42 -13.45 -7.28
CA PHE A 15 27.34 -12.11 -6.70
C PHE A 15 26.40 -11.16 -7.45
N LEU A 16 26.33 -11.26 -8.77
CA LEU A 16 25.37 -10.49 -9.58
C LEU A 16 23.93 -10.98 -9.40
N ALA A 17 23.72 -12.27 -9.18
CA ALA A 17 22.41 -12.83 -8.89
C ALA A 17 21.96 -12.58 -7.42
N ALA A 18 22.91 -12.36 -6.50
CA ALA A 18 22.62 -12.06 -5.09
C ALA A 18 22.30 -10.57 -4.84
N CYS A 19 22.59 -9.68 -5.78
CA CYS A 19 22.09 -8.30 -5.77
C CYS A 19 20.63 -8.28 -6.28
N LYS A 20 19.70 -8.92 -5.57
CA LYS A 20 18.33 -8.39 -5.55
C LYS A 20 18.45 -7.01 -4.92
N LYS A 21 18.28 -5.98 -5.73
CA LYS A 21 18.06 -4.62 -5.25
C LYS A 21 16.87 -4.73 -4.29
N ASP A 22 17.05 -4.46 -3.02
CA ASP A 22 15.94 -4.22 -2.11
C ASP A 22 15.25 -2.96 -2.66
N GLU A 23 14.30 -3.14 -3.56
CA GLU A 23 13.50 -2.04 -4.10
C GLU A 23 12.48 -1.66 -3.04
N SER A 24 12.89 -0.76 -2.16
CA SER A 24 11.97 -0.16 -1.20
C SER A 24 11.30 1.04 -1.86
N HIS A 25 9.99 1.08 -1.78
CA HIS A 25 9.14 2.20 -2.16
C HIS A 25 8.84 3.08 -0.95
N GLU A 26 8.42 4.32 -1.19
CA GLU A 26 8.01 5.21 -0.10
C GLU A 26 6.76 6.01 -0.48
N ILE A 27 5.85 6.17 0.49
CA ILE A 27 4.74 7.11 0.42
C ILE A 27 5.15 8.31 1.28
N LYS A 28 5.15 9.50 0.66
CA LYS A 28 5.34 10.78 1.36
C LYS A 28 4.00 11.46 1.50
N PHE A 29 3.43 11.41 2.69
CA PHE A 29 2.14 12.03 2.96
C PHE A 29 2.22 13.56 2.97
N SER A 30 1.12 14.23 2.65
CA SER A 30 1.06 15.69 2.55
C SER A 30 1.36 16.41 3.87
N THR A 31 1.24 15.74 4.99
CA THR A 31 1.59 16.21 6.36
C THR A 31 3.05 16.00 6.73
N GLY A 32 3.83 15.31 5.88
CA GLY A 32 5.28 15.16 6.01
C GLY A 32 5.74 13.79 6.52
N GLU A 33 4.82 12.93 6.95
CA GLU A 33 5.14 11.55 7.33
C GLU A 33 5.60 10.77 6.11
N VAL A 34 6.55 9.85 6.31
CA VAL A 34 7.07 8.95 5.27
C VAL A 34 6.87 7.51 5.73
N TYR A 35 6.25 6.71 4.87
CA TYR A 35 6.12 5.27 5.05
C TYR A 35 6.92 4.53 3.98
N LYS A 36 7.74 3.56 4.39
CA LYS A 36 8.54 2.73 3.48
C LYS A 36 8.00 1.31 3.47
N PHE A 37 7.97 0.71 2.28
CA PHE A 37 7.50 -0.66 2.07
C PHE A 37 8.26 -1.31 0.90
N GLU A 38 8.21 -2.64 0.80
CA GLU A 38 8.87 -3.41 -0.27
C GLU A 38 7.91 -3.71 -1.42
N SER A 39 6.67 -4.07 -1.08
CA SER A 39 5.62 -4.29 -2.08
C SER A 39 4.25 -3.85 -1.56
N LEU A 40 3.32 -3.63 -2.49
CA LEU A 40 1.96 -3.22 -2.22
C LEU A 40 1.00 -4.12 -2.98
N SER A 41 -0.06 -4.56 -2.30
CA SER A 41 -1.20 -5.20 -2.97
C SER A 41 -2.51 -4.49 -2.66
N VAL A 42 -3.47 -4.60 -3.57
CA VAL A 42 -4.83 -4.09 -3.39
C VAL A 42 -5.80 -5.26 -3.46
N GLU A 43 -6.65 -5.35 -2.46
CA GLU A 43 -7.67 -6.40 -2.35
C GLU A 43 -9.08 -5.81 -2.28
N VAL A 44 -10.05 -6.54 -2.82
CA VAL A 44 -11.48 -6.26 -2.68
C VAL A 44 -12.15 -7.32 -1.83
N ILE A 45 -13.19 -6.94 -1.08
CA ILE A 45 -13.98 -7.88 -0.30
C ILE A 45 -14.91 -8.64 -1.24
N THR A 46 -14.90 -9.97 -1.14
CA THR A 46 -15.72 -10.88 -1.94
C THR A 46 -16.82 -11.58 -1.15
N ASP A 47 -16.71 -11.62 0.17
CA ASP A 47 -17.71 -12.16 1.10
C ASP A 47 -17.68 -11.31 2.38
N GLU A 48 -18.72 -10.51 2.59
CA GLU A 48 -18.80 -9.58 3.74
C GLU A 48 -18.95 -10.32 5.06
N GLU A 49 -19.67 -11.44 5.08
CA GLU A 49 -19.90 -12.20 6.31
C GLU A 49 -18.62 -12.92 6.78
N LYS A 50 -17.83 -13.41 5.85
CA LYS A 50 -16.58 -14.14 6.14
C LYS A 50 -15.34 -13.27 6.04
N MET A 51 -15.47 -12.01 5.61
CA MET A 51 -14.36 -11.12 5.35
C MET A 51 -13.30 -11.73 4.41
N THR A 52 -13.75 -12.50 3.41
CA THR A 52 -12.85 -13.02 2.40
C THR A 52 -12.52 -11.95 1.37
N THR A 53 -11.27 -11.90 0.96
CA THR A 53 -10.76 -10.92 0.00
C THR A 53 -10.25 -11.60 -1.26
N ARG A 54 -10.08 -10.80 -2.31
CA ARG A 54 -9.41 -11.19 -3.55
C ARG A 54 -8.48 -10.07 -3.96
N GLU A 55 -7.23 -10.40 -4.19
CA GLU A 55 -6.27 -9.47 -4.77
C GLU A 55 -6.69 -9.08 -6.19
N ILE A 56 -6.64 -7.80 -6.48
CA ILE A 56 -6.92 -7.21 -7.79
C ILE A 56 -5.69 -6.49 -8.36
N PHE A 57 -4.67 -6.23 -7.55
CA PHE A 57 -3.43 -5.60 -7.97
C PHE A 57 -2.27 -6.05 -7.08
N SER A 58 -1.11 -6.27 -7.70
CA SER A 58 0.18 -6.45 -7.03
C SER A 58 1.23 -5.54 -7.68
N SER A 59 2.03 -4.86 -6.86
CA SER A 59 3.13 -4.01 -7.33
C SER A 59 4.23 -4.80 -8.04
N GLU A 60 4.32 -6.11 -7.79
CA GLU A 60 5.28 -7.00 -8.45
C GLU A 60 4.95 -7.19 -9.93
N ASP A 61 3.69 -7.03 -10.30
CA ASP A 61 3.18 -7.26 -11.66
C ASP A 61 3.07 -5.96 -12.49
N ASN A 62 2.94 -4.78 -11.84
CA ASN A 62 2.67 -3.51 -12.52
C ASN A 62 3.25 -2.30 -11.79
N GLU A 63 4.50 -1.95 -12.10
CA GLU A 63 5.21 -0.83 -11.49
C GLU A 63 4.65 0.55 -11.88
N GLU A 64 4.08 0.70 -13.08
CA GLU A 64 3.50 1.98 -13.53
C GLU A 64 2.29 2.37 -12.68
N ASN A 65 1.35 1.45 -12.50
CA ASN A 65 0.17 1.66 -11.66
C ASN A 65 0.54 1.86 -10.18
N LEU A 66 1.62 1.24 -9.70
CA LEU A 66 2.15 1.46 -8.35
C LEU A 66 2.48 2.95 -8.12
N GLY A 67 3.15 3.60 -9.08
CA GLY A 67 3.50 5.03 -8.99
C GLY A 67 2.26 5.92 -8.87
N GLU A 68 1.19 5.62 -9.62
CA GLU A 68 -0.08 6.35 -9.53
C GLU A 68 -0.73 6.16 -8.14
N ILE A 69 -0.79 4.93 -7.62
CA ILE A 69 -1.36 4.63 -6.29
C ILE A 69 -0.57 5.34 -5.18
N ILE A 70 0.77 5.28 -5.22
CA ILE A 70 1.63 5.99 -4.26
C ILE A 70 1.35 7.48 -4.27
N SER A 71 1.19 8.08 -5.46
CA SER A 71 0.90 9.50 -5.60
C SER A 71 -0.45 9.89 -4.98
N LEU A 72 -1.48 9.07 -5.18
CA LEU A 72 -2.80 9.28 -4.58
C LEU A 72 -2.73 9.21 -3.06
N LEU A 73 -2.10 8.18 -2.51
CA LEU A 73 -1.93 8.01 -1.06
C LEU A 73 -1.11 9.16 -0.46
N GLY A 74 -0.09 9.63 -1.17
CA GLY A 74 0.75 10.77 -0.76
C GLY A 74 -0.02 12.08 -0.58
N ASN A 75 -1.14 12.28 -1.28
CA ASN A 75 -1.99 13.44 -1.12
C ASN A 75 -2.80 13.43 0.19
N CYS A 76 -2.89 12.29 0.89
CA CYS A 76 -3.59 12.21 2.16
C CYS A 76 -2.89 13.01 3.25
N LYS A 77 -3.70 13.51 4.20
CA LYS A 77 -3.23 14.06 5.47
C LYS A 77 -3.30 12.98 6.53
N VAL A 78 -2.23 12.81 7.27
CA VAL A 78 -2.18 11.91 8.42
C VAL A 78 -2.68 12.66 9.66
N VAL A 79 -3.63 12.10 10.38
CA VAL A 79 -4.16 12.66 11.63
C VAL A 79 -4.22 11.61 12.73
N ASP A 80 -3.82 12.02 13.94
CA ASP A 80 -3.70 11.14 15.12
C ASP A 80 -5.06 10.74 15.72
N GLN A 81 -6.15 11.31 15.26
CA GLN A 81 -7.47 10.97 15.78
C GLN A 81 -7.98 9.71 15.09
N GLY A 82 -8.05 8.63 15.84
CA GLY A 82 -8.80 7.45 15.45
C GLY A 82 -10.28 7.80 15.28
N TYR A 83 -10.66 8.25 14.10
CA TYR A 83 -12.06 8.25 13.71
C TYR A 83 -12.47 6.80 13.52
N SER A 84 -12.93 6.19 14.60
CA SER A 84 -13.56 4.88 14.53
C SER A 84 -14.91 5.04 13.84
N TYR A 85 -14.89 5.04 12.52
CA TYR A 85 -16.11 4.76 11.78
C TYR A 85 -16.40 3.27 11.94
N ALA A 86 -17.49 2.96 12.60
CA ALA A 86 -18.10 1.64 12.56
C ALA A 86 -18.76 1.43 11.17
N SER A 87 -17.99 1.60 10.10
CA SER A 87 -18.44 1.21 8.77
C SER A 87 -18.25 -0.29 8.64
N ILE A 88 -19.33 -0.97 8.33
CA ILE A 88 -19.28 -2.39 8.00
C ILE A 88 -18.63 -2.47 6.61
N PRO A 89 -17.56 -3.26 6.44
CA PRO A 89 -16.96 -3.48 5.14
C PRO A 89 -18.01 -3.98 4.15
N ASP A 90 -18.02 -3.45 2.95
CA ASP A 90 -18.90 -3.86 1.87
C ASP A 90 -18.09 -4.19 0.60
N TYR A 91 -18.76 -4.65 -0.46
CA TYR A 91 -18.11 -4.95 -1.75
C TYR A 91 -17.46 -3.74 -2.43
N ASN A 92 -17.66 -2.53 -1.93
CA ASN A 92 -16.99 -1.33 -2.41
C ASN A 92 -15.69 -1.06 -1.67
N SER A 93 -15.49 -1.73 -0.53
CA SER A 93 -14.28 -1.55 0.30
C SER A 93 -13.03 -2.05 -0.39
N LEU A 94 -11.92 -1.34 -0.16
CA LEU A 94 -10.58 -1.75 -0.56
C LEU A 94 -9.69 -1.95 0.66
N LEU A 95 -8.80 -2.93 0.56
CA LEU A 95 -7.68 -3.10 1.46
C LEU A 95 -6.39 -2.89 0.66
N ILE A 96 -5.53 -2.00 1.14
CA ILE A 96 -4.20 -1.80 0.57
C ILE A 96 -3.20 -2.35 1.59
N ASN A 97 -2.56 -3.45 1.25
CA ASN A 97 -1.55 -4.08 2.08
C ASN A 97 -0.17 -3.58 1.67
N LEU A 98 0.58 -3.09 2.65
CA LEU A 98 1.94 -2.56 2.51
C LEU A 98 2.88 -3.56 3.18
N HIS A 99 3.61 -4.32 2.38
CA HIS A 99 4.47 -5.40 2.86
C HIS A 99 5.88 -4.91 3.12
N ASN A 100 6.41 -5.25 4.27
CA ASN A 100 7.81 -5.15 4.67
C ASN A 100 8.33 -6.55 5.06
N LYS A 101 9.65 -6.72 5.18
CA LYS A 101 10.28 -8.02 5.48
C LYS A 101 9.62 -8.81 6.59
N ASP A 102 9.20 -8.15 7.65
CA ASP A 102 8.73 -8.77 8.88
C ASP A 102 7.33 -8.28 9.32
N GLU A 103 6.75 -7.29 8.62
CA GLU A 103 5.52 -6.62 9.02
C GLU A 103 4.64 -6.35 7.79
N GLU A 104 3.34 -6.42 7.98
CA GLU A 104 2.34 -6.01 7.02
C GLU A 104 1.43 -4.97 7.67
N ASP A 105 1.41 -3.78 7.08
CA ASP A 105 0.49 -2.74 7.48
C ASP A 105 -0.61 -2.58 6.43
N THR A 106 -1.83 -2.29 6.86
CA THR A 106 -2.98 -2.25 5.94
C THR A 106 -3.71 -0.92 6.03
N ILE A 107 -4.05 -0.34 4.88
CA ILE A 107 -4.98 0.78 4.78
C ILE A 107 -6.35 0.23 4.44
N TYR A 108 -7.31 0.41 5.34
CA TYR A 108 -8.70 0.02 5.15
C TYR A 108 -9.50 1.19 4.60
N MET A 109 -10.13 0.99 3.46
CA MET A 109 -10.98 1.95 2.78
C MET A 109 -12.41 1.38 2.70
N TYR A 110 -13.22 1.65 3.73
CA TYR A 110 -14.54 1.03 3.89
C TYR A 110 -15.69 1.80 3.25
N ASN A 111 -15.48 3.06 2.89
CA ASN A 111 -16.59 3.88 2.41
C ASN A 111 -16.10 4.96 1.45
N SER A 112 -16.87 5.16 0.39
CA SER A 112 -16.68 6.26 -0.57
C SER A 112 -17.53 7.50 -0.22
N GLU A 113 -18.10 7.60 0.99
CA GLU A 113 -18.84 8.78 1.42
C GLU A 113 -17.95 9.76 2.18
N ARG A 114 -18.15 11.05 1.89
CA ARG A 114 -17.49 12.12 2.65
C ARG A 114 -18.08 12.24 4.04
N ASP A 115 -17.23 12.40 5.03
CA ASP A 115 -17.67 12.76 6.37
C ASP A 115 -18.31 14.14 6.38
N ARG A 116 -19.49 14.26 7.02
CA ARG A 116 -20.28 15.49 7.02
C ARG A 116 -19.63 16.64 7.80
N ASN A 117 -18.80 16.34 8.78
CA ASN A 117 -18.16 17.34 9.62
C ASN A 117 -16.88 17.89 9.02
N THR A 118 -16.08 17.01 8.44
CA THR A 118 -14.77 17.35 7.84
C THR A 118 -14.86 17.62 6.36
N ASN A 119 -15.93 17.17 5.69
CA ASN A 119 -16.08 17.16 4.22
C ASN A 119 -14.93 16.43 3.50
N LYS A 120 -14.35 15.43 4.17
CA LYS A 120 -13.23 14.60 3.67
C LYS A 120 -13.63 13.14 3.65
N PHE A 121 -12.91 12.35 2.83
CA PHE A 121 -12.91 10.89 2.94
C PHE A 121 -11.94 10.49 4.05
N HIS A 122 -12.31 9.48 4.82
CA HIS A 122 -11.54 8.96 5.95
C HIS A 122 -11.18 7.52 5.71
N TYR A 123 -9.89 7.19 5.82
CA TYR A 123 -9.38 5.83 5.68
C TYR A 123 -8.55 5.46 6.90
N SER A 124 -8.66 4.24 7.37
CA SER A 124 -7.95 3.76 8.55
C SER A 124 -6.61 3.14 8.16
N PHE A 125 -5.52 3.64 8.70
CA PHE A 125 -4.21 3.02 8.57
C PHE A 125 -3.96 2.12 9.78
N TYR A 126 -3.81 0.82 9.58
CA TYR A 126 -3.46 -0.13 10.63
C TYR A 126 -1.97 -0.42 10.55
N GLY A 127 -1.23 0.11 11.51
CA GLY A 127 0.21 0.06 11.58
C GLY A 127 0.77 1.29 12.28
N LYS A 128 2.08 1.52 12.14
CA LYS A 128 2.77 2.68 12.71
C LYS A 128 3.19 3.65 11.62
N LEU A 129 2.75 4.89 11.72
CA LEU A 129 3.08 5.94 10.79
C LEU A 129 3.46 7.23 11.54
N GLY A 130 4.68 7.73 11.31
CA GLY A 130 5.16 8.97 11.94
C GLY A 130 5.18 8.95 13.47
N GLY A 131 5.29 7.75 14.09
CA GLY A 131 5.23 7.59 15.55
C GLY A 131 3.81 7.47 16.12
N GLN A 132 2.79 7.53 15.28
CA GLN A 132 1.38 7.35 15.65
C GLN A 132 0.96 5.89 15.41
N GLU A 133 0.16 5.33 16.30
CA GLU A 133 -0.43 4.00 16.12
C GLU A 133 -1.82 4.13 15.50
N SER A 134 -2.02 3.43 14.39
CA SER A 134 -3.29 3.37 13.65
C SER A 134 -3.92 4.75 13.36
N PRO A 135 -3.18 5.67 12.71
CA PRO A 135 -3.71 6.99 12.38
C PRO A 135 -4.80 6.91 11.30
N THR A 136 -5.52 8.01 11.14
CA THR A 136 -6.49 8.17 10.05
C THR A 136 -5.86 8.95 8.90
N LEU A 137 -6.12 8.50 7.67
CA LEU A 137 -5.78 9.21 6.45
C LEU A 137 -7.00 9.99 5.96
N LEU A 138 -6.83 11.31 5.79
CA LEU A 138 -7.87 12.19 5.24
C LEU A 138 -7.55 12.53 3.79
N SER A 139 -8.52 12.36 2.89
CA SER A 139 -8.41 12.74 1.49
C SER A 139 -9.54 13.69 1.07
N ASP A 140 -9.23 14.58 0.14
CA ASP A 140 -10.22 15.38 -0.58
C ASP A 140 -10.90 14.57 -1.69
N ASP A 141 -10.25 13.53 -2.19
CA ASP A 141 -10.66 12.70 -3.31
C ASP A 141 -11.15 11.33 -2.84
N ASP A 142 -12.07 10.72 -3.60
CA ASP A 142 -12.52 9.35 -3.40
C ASP A 142 -11.47 8.36 -3.91
N LEU A 143 -10.53 7.99 -3.03
CA LEU A 143 -9.43 7.09 -3.38
C LEU A 143 -9.90 5.69 -3.78
N ILE A 144 -11.07 5.23 -3.28
CA ILE A 144 -11.60 3.91 -3.66
C ILE A 144 -11.89 3.89 -5.16
N SER A 145 -12.61 4.90 -5.64
CA SER A 145 -12.94 5.02 -7.07
C SER A 145 -11.70 5.24 -7.93
N GLU A 146 -10.78 6.08 -7.49
CA GLU A 146 -9.54 6.37 -8.22
C GLU A 146 -8.63 5.15 -8.32
N ILE A 147 -8.43 4.41 -7.22
CA ILE A 147 -7.58 3.21 -7.22
C ILE A 147 -8.20 2.10 -8.07
N LYS A 148 -9.53 1.87 -7.97
CA LYS A 148 -10.22 0.92 -8.84
C LYS A 148 -10.03 1.27 -10.32
N TYR A 149 -10.11 2.53 -10.68
CA TYR A 149 -9.88 2.98 -12.06
C TYR A 149 -8.43 2.72 -12.52
N ILE A 150 -7.43 2.92 -11.65
CA ILE A 150 -6.02 2.64 -11.98
C ILE A 150 -5.80 1.14 -12.21
N VAL A 151 -6.39 0.31 -11.37
CA VAL A 151 -6.19 -1.14 -11.40
C VAL A 151 -6.91 -1.79 -12.60
N ASP A 152 -8.00 -1.19 -13.08
CA ASP A 152 -8.80 -1.69 -14.21
C ASP A 152 -8.24 -1.23 -15.59
N LYS A 153 -7.18 -0.42 -15.65
CA LYS A 153 -6.49 -0.03 -16.90
C LYS A 153 -5.71 -1.18 -17.51
#